data_b7fb408f24394dbd759a0f6fb2f4f561
#
_entry.id   b7fb408f24394dbd759a0f6fb2f4f561
#
_cell.length_a   1.000
_cell.length_b   1.000
_cell.length_c   1.000
_cell.angle_alpha   90.00
_cell.angle_beta   90.00
_cell.angle_gamma   90.00
#
_symmetry.space_group_name_H-M   'P 1'
#
loop_
_entity.id
_entity.type
_entity.pdbx_description
1 polymer ?
#
loop_
_entity_poly.entity_id
_entity_poly.type
_entity_poly.pdbx_seq_one_letter_code
_entity_poly.pdbx_strand_id
1 'polypeptide(L)' 'MSPVINRFAFILSEKERKENRKISYSDIFQETGIATSTLSKWATNKVRKYDADTIEKLCKFLECQPGDLIVFVEK' A
#
# COMPACT_ATOMS: atom_id res chain seq x y z
N MET A 1 -19.36 1.51 5.66
CA MET A 1 -17.94 1.10 5.70
C MET A 1 -17.73 -0.08 4.75
N SER A 2 -16.70 -0.01 3.93
CA SER A 2 -16.41 -1.09 2.99
C SER A 2 -15.80 -2.29 3.73
N PRO A 3 -16.22 -3.53 3.41
CA PRO A 3 -15.57 -4.70 3.99
C PRO A 3 -14.20 -5.01 3.38
N VAL A 4 -13.83 -4.30 2.31
CA VAL A 4 -12.53 -4.46 1.69
C VAL A 4 -11.61 -3.39 2.25
N ILE A 5 -10.49 -3.82 2.84
CA ILE A 5 -9.49 -2.89 3.37
C ILE A 5 -8.13 -3.25 2.80
N ASN A 6 -7.20 -2.31 2.84
CA ASN A 6 -5.85 -2.61 2.44
C ASN A 6 -4.93 -2.53 3.66
N ARG A 7 -3.82 -3.24 3.57
CA ARG A 7 -2.83 -3.30 4.63
C ARG A 7 -1.56 -2.54 4.28
N PHE A 8 -1.69 -1.57 3.37
CA PHE A 8 -0.54 -0.80 2.89
C PHE A 8 0.27 -0.21 4.05
N ALA A 9 -0.40 0.50 4.96
CA ALA A 9 0.30 1.15 6.07
C ALA A 9 1.02 0.14 6.96
N PHE A 10 0.37 -1.00 7.22
CA PHE A 10 0.97 -2.04 8.04
C PHE A 10 2.20 -2.66 7.35
N ILE A 11 2.06 -3.02 6.07
CA ILE A 11 3.14 -3.65 5.34
C ILE A 11 4.30 -2.68 5.15
N LEU A 12 4.00 -1.41 4.90
CA LEU A 12 5.03 -0.38 4.79
C LEU A 12 5.80 -0.24 6.11
N SER A 13 5.09 -0.24 7.22
CA SER A 13 5.70 -0.17 8.55
C SER A 13 6.63 -1.35 8.80
N GLU A 14 6.21 -2.55 8.37
CA GLU A 14 7.04 -3.74 8.50
C GLU A 14 8.32 -3.62 7.67
N LYS A 15 8.18 -3.09 6.46
CA LYS A 15 9.34 -2.88 5.59
C LYS A 15 10.31 -1.86 6.19
N GLU A 16 9.78 -0.78 6.76
CA GLU A 16 10.62 0.23 7.42
C GLU A 16 11.41 -0.38 8.58
N ARG A 17 10.74 -1.22 9.36
CA ARG A 17 11.40 -1.87 10.51
C ARG A 17 12.46 -2.85 10.04
N LYS A 18 12.15 -3.63 9.01
CA LYS A 18 13.06 -4.62 8.47
C LYS A 18 14.32 -3.97 7.89
N GLU A 19 14.14 -2.84 7.21
CA GLU A 19 15.26 -2.12 6.60
C GLU A 19 15.87 -1.07 7.52
N ASN A 20 15.29 -0.90 8.70
CA ASN A 20 15.77 0.04 9.72
C ASN A 20 15.90 1.46 9.15
N ARG A 21 14.85 1.91 8.43
CA ARG A 21 14.83 3.27 7.88
C ARG A 21 13.39 3.71 7.64
N LYS A 22 13.20 5.02 7.60
CA LYS A 22 11.91 5.60 7.24
C LYS A 22 11.77 5.62 5.72
N ILE A 23 10.58 5.31 5.25
CA ILE A 23 10.27 5.36 3.82
C ILE A 23 9.15 6.38 3.63
N SER A 24 9.47 7.49 2.99
CA SER A 24 8.49 8.54 2.76
C SER A 24 7.65 8.23 1.51
N TYR A 25 6.51 8.90 1.40
CA TYR A 25 5.68 8.75 0.19
C TYR A 25 6.43 9.29 -1.02
N SER A 26 7.30 10.28 -0.82
CA SER A 26 8.14 10.79 -1.91
C SER A 26 9.09 9.71 -2.42
N ASP A 27 9.67 8.93 -1.52
CA ASP A 27 10.53 7.81 -1.90
C ASP A 27 9.77 6.79 -2.73
N ILE A 28 8.55 6.49 -2.32
CA ILE A 28 7.71 5.52 -3.03
C ILE A 28 7.33 6.07 -4.40
N PHE A 29 6.99 7.35 -4.47
CA PHE A 29 6.68 8.00 -5.75
C PHE A 29 7.85 7.89 -6.71
N GLN A 30 9.06 8.14 -6.24
CA GLN A 30 10.24 8.08 -7.11
C GLN A 30 10.50 6.68 -7.64
N GLU A 31 10.21 5.66 -6.87
CA GLU A 31 10.44 4.29 -7.31
C GLU A 31 9.28 3.70 -8.11
N THR A 32 8.05 4.09 -7.79
CA THR A 32 6.87 3.45 -8.39
C THR A 32 6.11 4.35 -9.35
N GLY A 33 6.27 5.65 -9.24
CA GLY A 33 5.48 6.60 -10.01
C GLY A 33 4.08 6.82 -9.47
N ILE A 34 3.75 6.22 -8.33
CA ILE A 34 2.44 6.38 -7.72
C ILE A 34 2.39 7.71 -6.98
N ALA A 35 1.40 8.54 -7.31
CA ALA A 35 1.27 9.86 -6.70
C ALA A 35 1.14 9.78 -5.19
N THR A 36 1.72 10.76 -4.48
CA THR A 36 1.67 10.78 -3.02
C THR A 36 0.24 10.89 -2.50
N SER A 37 -0.64 11.57 -3.23
CA SER A 37 -2.04 11.66 -2.85
C SER A 37 -2.72 10.28 -2.87
N THR A 38 -2.35 9.46 -3.85
CA THR A 38 -2.86 8.09 -3.95
C THR A 38 -2.36 7.25 -2.78
N LEU A 39 -1.09 7.40 -2.43
CA LEU A 39 -0.51 6.68 -1.31
C LEU A 39 -1.18 7.06 0.01
N SER A 40 -1.52 8.34 0.17
CA SER A 40 -2.24 8.80 1.34
C SER A 40 -3.61 8.15 1.46
N LYS A 41 -4.32 8.02 0.33
CA LYS A 41 -5.62 7.33 0.31
C LYS A 41 -5.48 5.87 0.70
N TRP A 42 -4.45 5.22 0.22
CA TRP A 42 -4.18 3.82 0.58
C TRP A 42 -3.90 3.70 2.08
N ALA A 43 -3.07 4.60 2.62
CA ALA A 43 -2.70 4.55 4.02
C ALA A 43 -3.88 4.77 4.96
N THR A 44 -4.87 5.53 4.53
CA THR A 44 -6.05 5.84 5.34
C THR A 44 -7.27 5.02 4.97
N ASN A 45 -7.11 4.04 4.08
CA ASN A 45 -8.20 3.16 3.61
C ASN A 45 -9.36 3.94 2.98
N LYS A 46 -9.03 4.99 2.25
CA LYS A 46 -10.02 5.80 1.55
C LYS A 46 -10.12 5.49 0.07
N VAL A 47 -9.42 4.46 -0.38
CA VAL A 47 -9.45 4.03 -1.78
C VAL A 47 -10.80 3.38 -2.06
N ARG A 48 -11.46 3.82 -3.12
CA ARG A 48 -12.73 3.23 -3.53
C ARG A 48 -12.58 2.24 -4.68
N LYS A 49 -11.57 2.46 -5.53
CA LYS A 49 -11.31 1.57 -6.65
C LYS A 49 -9.85 1.14 -6.60
N TYR A 50 -9.64 -0.14 -6.70
CA TYR A 50 -8.30 -0.72 -6.72
C TYR A 50 -8.00 -1.16 -8.14
N ASP A 51 -7.02 -0.50 -8.78
CA ASP A 51 -6.64 -0.86 -10.13
C ASP A 51 -5.43 -1.79 -10.12
N ALA A 52 -5.35 -2.63 -11.15
CA ALA A 52 -4.31 -3.65 -11.23
C ALA A 52 -2.91 -3.04 -11.27
N ASP A 53 -2.75 -1.93 -11.99
CA ASP A 53 -1.44 -1.31 -12.14
C ASP A 53 -0.88 -0.83 -10.81
N THR A 54 -1.70 -0.16 -10.01
CA THR A 54 -1.26 0.33 -8.69
C THR A 54 -0.96 -0.85 -7.76
N ILE A 55 -1.82 -1.87 -7.77
CA ILE A 55 -1.61 -3.06 -6.96
C ILE A 55 -0.29 -3.72 -7.32
N GLU A 56 -0.02 -3.87 -8.62
CA GLU A 56 1.22 -4.49 -9.09
C GLU A 56 2.44 -3.71 -8.61
N LYS A 57 2.41 -2.39 -8.76
CA LYS A 57 3.52 -1.54 -8.35
C LYS A 57 3.78 -1.62 -6.86
N LEU A 58 2.71 -1.57 -6.06
CA LEU A 58 2.85 -1.67 -4.61
C LEU A 58 3.33 -3.04 -4.17
N CYS A 59 2.84 -4.10 -4.80
CA CYS A 59 3.29 -5.45 -4.47
C CYS A 59 4.78 -5.64 -4.77
N LYS A 60 5.25 -5.09 -5.89
CA LYS A 60 6.67 -5.17 -6.22
C LYS A 60 7.51 -4.37 -5.24
N PHE A 61 7.06 -3.16 -4.91
CA PHE A 61 7.81 -2.30 -3.99
C PHE A 61 7.85 -2.89 -2.58
N LEU A 62 6.71 -3.40 -2.11
CA LEU A 62 6.59 -3.95 -0.75
C LEU A 62 6.98 -5.41 -0.66
N GLU A 63 7.25 -6.04 -1.80
CA GLU A 63 7.61 -7.46 -1.88
C GLU A 63 6.56 -8.35 -1.23
N CYS A 64 5.30 -8.14 -1.62
CA CYS A 64 4.18 -8.91 -1.11
C CYS A 64 3.25 -9.33 -2.24
N GLN A 65 2.30 -10.18 -1.92
CA GLN A 65 1.30 -10.64 -2.87
C GLN A 65 0.04 -9.76 -2.75
N PRO A 66 -0.77 -9.67 -3.82
CA PRO A 66 -2.03 -8.91 -3.71
C PRO A 66 -2.92 -9.37 -2.57
N GLY A 67 -2.93 -10.67 -2.27
CA GLY A 67 -3.71 -11.20 -1.16
C GLY A 67 -3.22 -10.76 0.21
N ASP A 68 -1.96 -10.34 0.29
CA ASP A 68 -1.40 -9.79 1.53
C ASP A 68 -1.78 -8.31 1.68
N LEU A 69 -1.94 -7.62 0.55
CA LEU A 69 -2.14 -6.19 0.53
C LEU A 69 -3.60 -5.79 0.68
N ILE A 70 -4.49 -6.53 0.07
CA ILE A 70 -5.92 -6.23 0.08
C ILE A 70 -6.66 -7.41 0.68
N VAL A 71 -7.46 -7.14 1.70
CA VAL A 71 -8.20 -8.20 2.40
C VAL A 71 -9.67 -7.85 2.51
N PHE A 72 -10.49 -8.89 2.58
CA PHE A 72 -11.92 -8.77 2.79
C PHE A 72 -12.18 -9.12 4.25
N VAL A 73 -12.77 -8.17 4.97
CA VAL A 73 -13.08 -8.37 6.38
C VAL A 73 -14.55 -8.73 6.50
N GLU A 74 -14.80 -9.95 6.90
CA GLU A 74 -16.15 -10.45 7.08
C GLU A 74 -16.51 -10.44 8.55
N LYS A 75 -17.68 -9.90 8.85
CA LYS A 75 -18.16 -9.88 10.23
C LYS A 75 -19.11 -11.02 10.48
#